data_26cf93437d08a3c3f6c24162fc9e342e
#
_entry.id   26cf93437d08a3c3f6c24162fc9e342e
#
_cell.length_a   1.000
_cell.length_b   1.000
_cell.length_c   1.000
_cell.angle_alpha   90.00
_cell.angle_beta   90.00
_cell.angle_gamma   90.00
#
_symmetry.space_group_name_H-M   'P 1'
#
loop_
_entity.id
_entity.type
_entity.pdbx_description
1 polymer ?
#
loop_
_entity_poly.entity_id
_entity_poly.type
_entity_poly.pdbx_seq_one_letter_code
_entity_poly.pdbx_strand_id
1 'polypeptide(L)'
;MRDDGTLQSYRSLSNIERVEVVKGPAGALYGRGSAGGIINLVTKRANGDNFTNVNGSVGSNSQFVGQVDSSMAFSDKVNGRINLEHRQADSYVNHVDSNDFFIAPTIRVLPAEGHTVDLDVEYAHQELVPYRGVPSKNGKPVDVSESSFYGGTNDYQESDSLRVGINYEWRLNSEWVWTNRAAYNHIELEQKGTRQGTVTGDKVSQTVNNFGYDPRTTTTMQSELVWETDSNQMMIGADYNQINIDLTLASDKTLPPKHIYNPVVGATPDPGFKPFRDNTTTTTGIYLQDVYTLGDLSVIGNVRYDSMELEQQKAGKAQEKLDDNKVSYRGGLVYRINNDMSVYASLARSWQLPYSGIYINPKLAEFFHTDLKEVGAKAYLLDNALMLNAAIFQIDQEQPQTNINGDVINKIEARHQGIELEARGQITELWDISVGYSYLDAEDKDTGKKPNDVSDHLFSLWSTYQLYENWRLGGGVKYVGDRYAGNNEAVALGDYTTVDLMAAYTTGRHKVQANAYNVLGEKYILGATSGKSGTNQIGYGAPAEFMLSYGYQF
;
A
#
# COMPACT_ATOMS: atom_id res chain seq x y z
N MET A 1 -6.86 -9.41 -1.38
CA MET A 1 -7.69 -8.46 -2.17
C MET A 1 -6.75 -7.66 -3.03
N ARG A 2 -7.07 -7.45 -4.29
CA ARG A 2 -6.29 -6.57 -5.16
C ARG A 2 -6.86 -5.17 -5.04
N ASP A 3 -6.16 -4.29 -4.35
CA ASP A 3 -6.39 -2.85 -4.39
C ASP A 3 -5.32 -2.26 -5.30
N ASP A 4 -5.70 -1.43 -6.24
CA ASP A 4 -4.77 -0.80 -7.18
C ASP A 4 -4.06 0.45 -6.62
N GLY A 5 -4.22 0.70 -5.31
CA GLY A 5 -3.57 1.81 -4.62
C GLY A 5 -4.09 3.20 -5.01
N THR A 6 -5.13 3.28 -5.83
CA THR A 6 -5.69 4.57 -6.27
C THR A 6 -6.69 5.17 -5.29
N LEU A 7 -7.00 4.46 -4.21
CA LEU A 7 -8.03 4.85 -3.28
C LEU A 7 -7.50 5.28 -1.94
N GLN A 8 -8.02 6.40 -1.52
CA GLN A 8 -7.81 6.99 -0.21
C GLN A 8 -8.90 6.51 0.78
N SER A 9 -9.21 5.20 0.78
CA SER A 9 -10.08 4.64 1.79
C SER A 9 -9.29 4.18 3.00
N TYR A 10 -9.85 4.39 4.19
CA TYR A 10 -9.27 3.93 5.43
C TYR A 10 -9.18 2.40 5.46
N ARG A 11 -8.04 1.90 5.91
CA ARG A 11 -7.88 0.50 6.23
C ARG A 11 -7.20 0.31 7.57
N SER A 12 -7.94 -0.25 8.53
CA SER A 12 -7.37 -0.64 9.81
C SER A 12 -6.40 -1.82 9.65
N LEU A 13 -5.38 -1.83 10.48
CA LEU A 13 -4.49 -2.98 10.66
C LEU A 13 -4.91 -3.87 11.83
N SER A 14 -5.98 -3.54 12.55
CA SER A 14 -6.45 -4.32 13.72
C SER A 14 -6.85 -5.75 13.39
N ASN A 15 -7.35 -6.02 12.16
CA ASN A 15 -7.68 -7.34 11.67
C ASN A 15 -6.56 -8.01 10.85
N ILE A 16 -5.36 -7.43 10.81
CA ILE A 16 -4.22 -7.98 10.05
C ILE A 16 -3.38 -8.87 10.96
N GLU A 17 -3.10 -10.08 10.51
CA GLU A 17 -2.23 -11.04 11.19
C GLU A 17 -0.77 -10.79 10.83
N ARG A 18 -0.49 -10.57 9.52
CA ARG A 18 0.85 -10.26 9.02
C ARG A 18 0.80 -9.52 7.69
N VAL A 19 1.88 -8.83 7.40
CA VAL A 19 2.13 -8.15 6.13
C VAL A 19 3.22 -8.91 5.38
N GLU A 20 2.94 -9.30 4.14
CA GLU A 20 3.88 -9.98 3.24
C GLU A 20 4.22 -9.05 2.09
N VAL A 21 5.51 -8.89 1.80
CA VAL A 21 5.99 -8.05 0.69
C VAL A 21 6.63 -8.94 -0.36
N VAL A 22 6.04 -8.95 -1.56
CA VAL A 22 6.62 -9.62 -2.74
C VAL A 22 7.27 -8.54 -3.59
N LYS A 23 8.60 -8.51 -3.62
CA LYS A 23 9.40 -7.54 -4.37
C LYS A 23 9.44 -7.88 -5.86
N GLY A 24 9.55 -6.84 -6.69
CA GLY A 24 9.59 -6.94 -8.16
C GLY A 24 8.24 -7.26 -8.81
N PRO A 25 8.18 -7.30 -10.15
CA PRO A 25 6.94 -7.51 -10.89
C PRO A 25 6.36 -8.90 -10.64
N ALA A 26 5.21 -8.94 -10.01
CA ALA A 26 4.50 -10.16 -9.62
C ALA A 26 3.31 -10.51 -10.55
N GLY A 27 3.24 -9.88 -11.72
CA GLY A 27 2.12 -10.02 -12.65
C GLY A 27 1.88 -11.44 -13.16
N ALA A 28 2.93 -12.25 -13.28
CA ALA A 28 2.80 -13.65 -13.71
C ALA A 28 2.02 -14.53 -12.70
N LEU A 29 1.95 -14.13 -11.42
CA LEU A 29 1.19 -14.84 -10.38
C LEU A 29 -0.14 -14.16 -10.09
N TYR A 30 -0.10 -12.83 -9.95
CA TYR A 30 -1.23 -12.06 -9.41
C TYR A 30 -1.96 -11.25 -10.49
N GLY A 31 -1.58 -11.41 -11.77
CA GLY A 31 -2.13 -10.68 -12.91
C GLY A 31 -1.63 -9.23 -12.95
N ARG A 32 -2.46 -8.31 -13.44
CA ARG A 32 -2.13 -6.89 -13.49
C ARG A 32 -1.55 -6.46 -12.15
N GLY A 33 -0.28 -6.19 -12.12
CA GLY A 33 0.43 -5.94 -10.88
C GLY A 33 1.26 -4.67 -10.94
N SER A 34 1.67 -4.21 -9.78
CA SER A 34 2.64 -3.14 -9.65
C SER A 34 4.01 -3.59 -10.17
N ALA A 35 4.73 -2.68 -10.78
CA ALA A 35 6.11 -2.88 -11.22
C ALA A 35 7.06 -3.15 -10.04
N GLY A 36 6.87 -2.46 -8.92
CA GLY A 36 7.74 -2.54 -7.75
C GLY A 36 7.46 -3.73 -6.84
N GLY A 37 6.29 -4.35 -6.96
CA GLY A 37 5.90 -5.47 -6.10
C GLY A 37 4.47 -5.40 -5.58
N ILE A 38 4.15 -6.30 -4.65
CA ILE A 38 2.83 -6.43 -4.01
C ILE A 38 3.00 -6.46 -2.50
N ILE A 39 2.15 -5.73 -1.80
CA ILE A 39 1.97 -5.84 -0.36
C ILE A 39 0.71 -6.65 -0.11
N ASN A 40 0.87 -7.84 0.45
CA ASN A 40 -0.22 -8.74 0.82
C ASN A 40 -0.55 -8.58 2.30
N LEU A 41 -1.76 -8.17 2.61
CA LEU A 41 -2.28 -8.06 3.98
C LEU A 41 -3.05 -9.34 4.30
N VAL A 42 -2.48 -10.19 5.14
CA VAL A 42 -3.13 -11.44 5.56
C VAL A 42 -4.00 -11.15 6.77
N THR A 43 -5.31 -11.35 6.62
CA THR A 43 -6.28 -11.08 7.68
C THR A 43 -6.30 -12.19 8.73
N LYS A 44 -6.54 -11.81 9.98
CA LYS A 44 -6.79 -12.71 11.10
C LYS A 44 -8.02 -13.58 10.82
N ARG A 45 -7.93 -14.86 11.13
CA ARG A 45 -9.02 -15.81 10.94
C ARG A 45 -9.48 -16.41 12.27
N ALA A 46 -10.71 -16.87 12.31
CA ALA A 46 -11.22 -17.65 13.42
C ALA A 46 -10.56 -19.04 13.43
N ASN A 47 -9.83 -19.38 14.49
CA ASN A 47 -9.02 -20.61 14.61
C ASN A 47 -9.51 -21.57 15.67
N GLY A 48 -10.63 -21.26 16.36
CA GLY A 48 -11.19 -22.07 17.43
C GLY A 48 -10.68 -21.74 18.84
N ASP A 49 -9.73 -20.82 18.97
CA ASP A 49 -9.29 -20.31 20.26
C ASP A 49 -10.35 -19.39 20.87
N ASN A 50 -10.51 -19.45 22.19
CA ASN A 50 -11.38 -18.56 22.94
C ASN A 50 -10.54 -17.50 23.65
N PHE A 51 -10.64 -16.27 23.22
CA PHE A 51 -10.00 -15.13 23.87
C PHE A 51 -10.70 -13.81 23.52
N THR A 52 -10.45 -12.80 24.33
CA THR A 52 -10.80 -11.41 24.02
C THR A 52 -9.65 -10.50 24.43
N ASN A 53 -9.10 -9.76 23.48
CA ASN A 53 -8.09 -8.74 23.70
C ASN A 53 -8.75 -7.37 23.56
N VAL A 54 -8.55 -6.51 24.55
CA VAL A 54 -8.97 -5.10 24.51
C VAL A 54 -7.75 -4.22 24.64
N ASN A 55 -7.57 -3.28 23.71
CA ASN A 55 -6.48 -2.32 23.71
C ASN A 55 -7.02 -0.89 23.67
N GLY A 56 -6.45 -0.01 24.47
CA GLY A 56 -6.69 1.43 24.43
C GLY A 56 -5.36 2.18 24.32
N SER A 57 -5.31 3.19 23.46
CA SER A 57 -4.12 4.04 23.29
C SER A 57 -4.48 5.51 23.32
N VAL A 58 -3.61 6.32 23.92
CA VAL A 58 -3.69 7.79 23.92
C VAL A 58 -2.35 8.36 23.48
N GLY A 59 -2.37 9.45 22.74
CA GLY A 59 -1.14 10.02 22.18
C GLY A 59 -1.16 11.52 22.01
N SER A 60 -0.09 12.03 21.45
CA SER A 60 0.01 13.42 21.00
C SER A 60 -1.15 13.77 20.08
N ASN A 61 -1.44 15.07 19.93
CA ASN A 61 -2.52 15.57 19.06
C ASN A 61 -3.88 14.95 19.37
N SER A 62 -4.24 14.87 20.65
CA SER A 62 -5.52 14.31 21.14
C SER A 62 -5.85 12.91 20.58
N GLN A 63 -4.84 12.15 20.19
CA GLN A 63 -5.04 10.84 19.61
C GLN A 63 -5.63 9.86 20.63
N PHE A 64 -6.69 9.17 20.22
CA PHE A 64 -7.30 8.04 20.91
C PHE A 64 -7.52 6.89 19.96
N VAL A 65 -7.18 5.66 20.37
CA VAL A 65 -7.47 4.43 19.63
C VAL A 65 -8.02 3.39 20.59
N GLY A 66 -9.19 2.85 20.32
CA GLY A 66 -9.79 1.72 21.04
C GLY A 66 -9.92 0.52 20.10
N GLN A 67 -9.48 -0.66 20.55
CA GLN A 67 -9.51 -1.89 19.74
C GLN A 67 -10.03 -3.06 20.55
N VAL A 68 -10.78 -3.95 19.88
CA VAL A 68 -11.21 -5.25 20.39
C VAL A 68 -10.90 -6.33 19.35
N ASP A 69 -10.29 -7.43 19.80
CA ASP A 69 -10.06 -8.64 19.01
C ASP A 69 -10.57 -9.83 19.83
N SER A 70 -11.69 -10.42 19.43
CA SER A 70 -12.33 -11.51 20.15
C SER A 70 -12.56 -12.70 19.24
N SER A 71 -12.17 -13.89 19.68
CA SER A 71 -12.35 -15.15 18.99
C SER A 71 -13.09 -16.15 19.89
N MET A 72 -13.98 -16.95 19.30
CA MET A 72 -14.81 -17.92 20.00
C MET A 72 -15.07 -19.15 19.13
N ALA A 73 -14.93 -20.32 19.71
CA ALA A 73 -15.43 -21.57 19.16
C ALA A 73 -16.92 -21.73 19.53
N PHE A 74 -17.82 -21.69 18.55
CA PHE A 74 -19.26 -21.97 18.77
C PHE A 74 -19.53 -23.45 18.81
N SER A 75 -18.74 -24.25 18.09
CA SER A 75 -18.72 -25.69 18.09
C SER A 75 -17.39 -26.20 17.49
N ASP A 76 -17.18 -27.52 17.49
CA ASP A 76 -16.02 -28.14 16.82
C ASP A 76 -15.93 -27.83 15.31
N LYS A 77 -17.02 -27.34 14.71
CA LYS A 77 -17.10 -27.07 13.27
C LYS A 77 -17.32 -25.60 12.93
N VAL A 78 -17.61 -24.75 13.88
CA VAL A 78 -17.94 -23.33 13.63
C VAL A 78 -17.20 -22.46 14.61
N ASN A 79 -16.36 -21.58 14.09
CA ASN A 79 -15.56 -20.63 14.85
C ASN A 79 -15.87 -19.21 14.34
N GLY A 80 -15.89 -18.25 15.26
CA GLY A 80 -16.08 -16.82 14.93
C GLY A 80 -14.96 -15.97 15.48
N ARG A 81 -14.67 -14.87 14.80
CA ARG A 81 -13.77 -13.82 15.29
C ARG A 81 -14.30 -12.47 14.87
N ILE A 82 -14.13 -11.47 15.71
CA ILE A 82 -14.47 -10.09 15.42
C ILE A 82 -13.30 -9.19 15.78
N ASN A 83 -12.95 -8.29 14.89
CA ASN A 83 -12.03 -7.19 15.14
C ASN A 83 -12.81 -5.89 15.02
N LEU A 84 -12.60 -4.97 15.97
CA LEU A 84 -13.22 -3.65 16.02
C LEU A 84 -12.17 -2.61 16.35
N GLU A 85 -12.20 -1.47 15.68
CA GLU A 85 -11.36 -0.33 15.98
C GLU A 85 -12.15 0.97 15.86
N HIS A 86 -11.92 1.87 16.79
CA HIS A 86 -12.31 3.28 16.67
C HIS A 86 -11.08 4.13 16.94
N ARG A 87 -10.81 5.07 16.03
CA ARG A 87 -9.70 6.00 16.13
C ARG A 87 -10.19 7.41 15.94
N GLN A 88 -9.72 8.30 16.81
CA GLN A 88 -9.90 9.74 16.67
C GLN A 88 -8.54 10.40 16.88
N ALA A 89 -8.19 11.39 16.06
CA ALA A 89 -6.95 12.13 16.19
C ALA A 89 -7.07 13.53 15.61
N ASP A 90 -6.52 14.52 16.31
CA ASP A 90 -6.11 15.77 15.71
C ASP A 90 -4.77 15.56 14.97
N SER A 91 -4.36 16.53 14.16
CA SER A 91 -3.05 16.53 13.51
C SER A 91 -2.15 17.62 14.09
N TYR A 92 -0.84 17.48 13.92
CA TYR A 92 0.09 18.60 14.08
C TYR A 92 -0.17 19.74 13.09
N VAL A 93 -0.89 19.49 12.00
CA VAL A 93 -1.34 20.50 11.03
C VAL A 93 -2.65 21.12 11.52
N ASN A 94 -2.68 22.46 11.59
CA ASN A 94 -3.88 23.19 12.01
C ASN A 94 -5.11 22.82 11.16
N HIS A 95 -6.28 22.71 11.76
CA HIS A 95 -7.56 22.37 11.11
C HIS A 95 -7.61 20.98 10.48
N VAL A 96 -6.67 20.09 10.76
CA VAL A 96 -6.68 18.72 10.26
C VAL A 96 -6.97 17.77 11.41
N ASP A 97 -8.00 16.97 11.25
CA ASP A 97 -8.43 15.92 12.17
C ASP A 97 -8.94 14.71 11.40
N SER A 98 -9.07 13.58 12.08
CA SER A 98 -9.68 12.36 11.54
C SER A 98 -10.49 11.62 12.59
N ASN A 99 -11.53 10.94 12.12
CA ASN A 99 -12.39 10.05 12.90
C ASN A 99 -12.65 8.79 12.06
N ASP A 100 -12.19 7.65 12.55
CA ASP A 100 -12.20 6.39 11.81
C ASP A 100 -12.89 5.29 12.61
N PHE A 101 -13.76 4.53 11.98
CA PHE A 101 -14.41 3.35 12.55
C PHE A 101 -14.19 2.14 11.65
N PHE A 102 -13.89 0.99 12.25
CA PHE A 102 -13.67 -0.25 11.54
C PHE A 102 -14.24 -1.44 12.31
N ILE A 103 -14.91 -2.36 11.59
CA ILE A 103 -15.40 -3.63 12.13
C ILE A 103 -15.20 -4.75 11.10
N ALA A 104 -14.67 -5.89 11.55
CA ALA A 104 -14.37 -7.03 10.70
C ALA A 104 -14.74 -8.37 11.39
N PRO A 105 -16.00 -8.82 11.29
CA PRO A 105 -16.40 -10.17 11.68
C PRO A 105 -15.93 -11.19 10.64
N THR A 106 -15.47 -12.37 11.13
CA THR A 106 -15.13 -13.55 10.32
C THR A 106 -15.75 -14.80 10.92
N ILE A 107 -16.17 -15.72 10.07
CA ILE A 107 -16.70 -17.04 10.47
C ILE A 107 -15.96 -18.10 9.68
N ARG A 108 -15.43 -19.10 10.39
CA ARG A 108 -14.88 -20.32 9.80
C ARG A 108 -15.83 -21.50 10.04
N VAL A 109 -16.15 -22.23 8.99
CA VAL A 109 -16.95 -23.44 9.02
C VAL A 109 -16.12 -24.60 8.49
N LEU A 110 -16.13 -25.74 9.22
CA LEU A 110 -15.51 -27.01 8.86
C LEU A 110 -16.61 -28.03 8.56
N PRO A 111 -17.23 -28.00 7.35
CA PRO A 111 -18.42 -28.80 7.05
C PRO A 111 -18.15 -30.31 7.03
N ALA A 112 -16.95 -30.70 6.57
CA ALA A 112 -16.48 -32.08 6.52
C ALA A 112 -14.94 -32.11 6.63
N GLU A 113 -14.36 -33.29 6.78
CA GLU A 113 -12.91 -33.48 6.78
C GLU A 113 -12.32 -32.99 5.44
N GLY A 114 -11.21 -32.24 5.52
CA GLY A 114 -10.53 -31.63 4.38
C GLY A 114 -11.22 -30.40 3.79
N HIS A 115 -12.37 -29.96 4.31
CA HIS A 115 -13.09 -28.79 3.82
C HIS A 115 -13.05 -27.63 4.82
N THR A 116 -12.68 -26.46 4.36
CA THR A 116 -12.70 -25.21 5.15
C THR A 116 -13.43 -24.12 4.35
N VAL A 117 -14.37 -23.45 4.99
CA VAL A 117 -15.05 -22.25 4.45
C VAL A 117 -14.82 -21.10 5.40
N ASP A 118 -14.21 -20.02 4.92
CA ASP A 118 -14.09 -18.75 5.64
C ASP A 118 -15.01 -17.70 4.99
N LEU A 119 -15.81 -17.05 5.80
CA LEU A 119 -16.63 -15.91 5.44
C LEU A 119 -16.09 -14.70 6.18
N ASP A 120 -15.83 -13.61 5.48
CA ASP A 120 -15.33 -12.36 6.04
C ASP A 120 -16.15 -11.17 5.55
N VAL A 121 -16.43 -10.26 6.47
CA VAL A 121 -17.03 -8.96 6.20
C VAL A 121 -16.13 -7.90 6.83
N GLU A 122 -15.89 -6.81 6.13
CA GLU A 122 -15.17 -5.65 6.64
C GLU A 122 -15.99 -4.42 6.31
N TYR A 123 -16.25 -3.57 7.30
CA TYR A 123 -16.81 -2.25 7.11
C TYR A 123 -15.87 -1.22 7.72
N ALA A 124 -15.59 -0.18 6.96
CA ALA A 124 -14.80 0.96 7.40
C ALA A 124 -15.52 2.26 7.05
N HIS A 125 -15.57 3.16 8.00
CA HIS A 125 -16.02 4.55 7.84
C HIS A 125 -14.87 5.47 8.24
N GLN A 126 -14.61 6.51 7.44
CA GLN A 126 -13.61 7.51 7.73
C GLN A 126 -14.12 8.90 7.42
N GLU A 127 -13.90 9.80 8.36
CA GLU A 127 -14.01 11.25 8.17
C GLU A 127 -12.64 11.88 8.41
N LEU A 128 -12.21 12.78 7.54
CA LEU A 128 -10.95 13.53 7.72
C LEU A 128 -11.00 14.89 7.01
N VAL A 129 -10.14 15.82 7.43
CA VAL A 129 -9.86 17.02 6.68
C VAL A 129 -8.65 16.79 5.75
N PRO A 130 -8.82 16.91 4.41
CA PRO A 130 -7.75 16.62 3.46
C PRO A 130 -6.62 17.66 3.55
N TYR A 131 -5.40 17.19 3.82
CA TYR A 131 -4.20 18.01 3.83
C TYR A 131 -3.40 17.85 2.54
N ARG A 132 -3.11 18.96 1.88
CA ARG A 132 -2.40 18.95 0.59
C ARG A 132 -0.98 19.52 0.66
N GLY A 133 -0.44 19.68 1.87
CA GLY A 133 0.91 20.16 2.08
C GLY A 133 1.07 21.67 1.88
N VAL A 134 2.32 22.12 1.77
CA VAL A 134 2.72 23.51 1.54
C VAL A 134 3.16 23.73 0.09
N PRO A 135 3.07 24.97 -0.45
CA PRO A 135 3.55 25.28 -1.79
C PRO A 135 5.08 25.32 -1.87
N SER A 136 5.63 25.27 -3.09
CA SER A 136 7.03 25.53 -3.37
C SER A 136 7.23 26.91 -4.00
N LYS A 137 8.39 27.51 -3.74
CA LYS A 137 8.84 28.77 -4.33
C LYS A 137 10.33 28.68 -4.65
N ASN A 138 10.73 29.07 -5.86
CA ASN A 138 12.13 29.05 -6.31
C ASN A 138 12.82 27.68 -6.15
N GLY A 139 12.12 26.59 -6.47
CA GLY A 139 12.67 25.23 -6.41
C GLY A 139 12.86 24.66 -4.99
N LYS A 140 12.24 25.28 -3.98
CA LYS A 140 12.28 24.81 -2.58
C LYS A 140 10.91 24.89 -1.94
N PRO A 141 10.61 24.05 -0.94
CA PRO A 141 9.44 24.24 -0.10
C PRO A 141 9.44 25.64 0.52
N VAL A 142 8.25 26.23 0.66
CA VAL A 142 8.13 27.49 1.40
C VAL A 142 8.47 27.23 2.86
N ASP A 143 9.39 28.04 3.42
CA ASP A 143 9.78 27.92 4.82
C ASP A 143 8.70 28.51 5.73
N VAL A 144 7.85 27.63 6.24
CA VAL A 144 6.74 27.91 7.15
C VAL A 144 6.69 26.84 8.25
N SER A 145 5.83 27.04 9.24
CA SER A 145 5.56 26.01 10.25
C SER A 145 5.01 24.74 9.60
N GLU A 146 5.39 23.57 10.10
CA GLU A 146 4.82 22.27 9.73
C GLU A 146 3.30 22.21 9.95
N SER A 147 2.80 23.04 10.89
CA SER A 147 1.37 23.18 11.19
C SER A 147 0.60 24.04 10.17
N SER A 148 1.25 24.57 9.13
CA SER A 148 0.62 25.47 8.17
C SER A 148 -0.42 24.77 7.30
N PHE A 149 -1.63 25.33 7.24
CA PHE A 149 -2.75 24.82 6.48
C PHE A 149 -3.22 25.80 5.41
N TYR A 150 -3.39 25.32 4.20
CA TYR A 150 -3.80 26.13 3.04
C TYR A 150 -5.20 25.78 2.52
N GLY A 151 -5.89 24.84 3.15
CA GLY A 151 -7.26 24.45 2.83
C GLY A 151 -8.34 25.43 3.31
N GLY A 152 -9.59 25.03 3.23
CA GLY A 152 -10.76 25.74 3.76
C GLY A 152 -11.21 25.21 5.11
N THR A 153 -11.96 26.04 5.86
CA THR A 153 -12.52 25.64 7.19
C THR A 153 -13.58 24.55 7.11
N ASN A 154 -14.11 24.29 5.93
CA ASN A 154 -15.14 23.29 5.65
C ASN A 154 -14.69 22.29 4.57
N ASP A 155 -13.38 22.14 4.41
CA ASP A 155 -12.84 21.04 3.62
C ASP A 155 -13.03 19.75 4.41
N TYR A 156 -13.47 18.66 3.75
CA TYR A 156 -13.65 17.34 4.35
C TYR A 156 -13.46 16.23 3.31
N GLN A 157 -13.21 15.06 3.80
CA GLN A 157 -13.32 13.80 3.05
C GLN A 157 -14.07 12.81 3.93
N GLU A 158 -15.07 12.17 3.35
CA GLU A 158 -15.82 11.08 3.95
C GLU A 158 -15.74 9.87 3.03
N SER A 159 -15.54 8.68 3.61
CA SER A 159 -15.54 7.44 2.85
C SER A 159 -16.15 6.30 3.64
N ASP A 160 -16.99 5.53 2.96
CA ASP A 160 -17.57 4.28 3.41
C ASP A 160 -17.07 3.13 2.54
N SER A 161 -16.62 2.06 3.18
CA SER A 161 -16.13 0.87 2.50
C SER A 161 -16.75 -0.38 3.11
N LEU A 162 -17.40 -1.19 2.28
CA LEU A 162 -17.93 -2.50 2.63
C LEU A 162 -17.26 -3.58 1.78
N ARG A 163 -16.66 -4.56 2.42
CA ARG A 163 -16.12 -5.75 1.77
C ARG A 163 -16.79 -7.00 2.31
N VAL A 164 -17.16 -7.90 1.39
CA VAL A 164 -17.64 -9.25 1.71
C VAL A 164 -16.78 -10.25 0.96
N GLY A 165 -16.28 -11.26 1.64
CA GLY A 165 -15.41 -12.29 1.08
C GLY A 165 -15.79 -13.69 1.50
N ILE A 166 -15.50 -14.65 0.62
CA ILE A 166 -15.57 -16.07 0.88
C ILE A 166 -14.28 -16.73 0.39
N ASN A 167 -13.74 -17.61 1.21
CA ASN A 167 -12.64 -18.50 0.85
C ASN A 167 -13.06 -19.94 1.15
N TYR A 168 -13.02 -20.79 0.13
CA TYR A 168 -13.28 -22.21 0.24
C TYR A 168 -12.02 -22.98 -0.11
N GLU A 169 -11.55 -23.82 0.79
CA GLU A 169 -10.42 -24.74 0.59
C GLU A 169 -10.90 -26.18 0.73
N TRP A 170 -10.52 -27.01 -0.23
CA TRP A 170 -10.73 -28.44 -0.19
C TRP A 170 -9.40 -29.18 -0.38
N ARG A 171 -8.95 -29.87 0.66
CA ARG A 171 -7.83 -30.82 0.61
C ARG A 171 -8.36 -32.16 0.10
N LEU A 172 -8.21 -32.39 -1.21
CA LEU A 172 -8.70 -33.61 -1.85
C LEU A 172 -7.95 -34.86 -1.32
N ASN A 173 -6.65 -34.69 -1.08
CA ASN A 173 -5.77 -35.66 -0.43
C ASN A 173 -4.48 -34.96 0.05
N SER A 174 -3.41 -35.72 0.39
CA SER A 174 -2.13 -35.17 0.86
C SER A 174 -1.39 -34.32 -0.17
N GLU A 175 -1.66 -34.51 -1.47
CA GLU A 175 -0.93 -33.83 -2.56
C GLU A 175 -1.75 -32.72 -3.24
N TRP A 176 -3.09 -32.80 -3.20
CA TRP A 176 -3.97 -31.92 -3.96
C TRP A 176 -4.80 -31.02 -3.05
N VAL A 177 -4.71 -29.72 -3.30
CA VAL A 177 -5.52 -28.69 -2.64
C VAL A 177 -6.22 -27.84 -3.69
N TRP A 178 -7.54 -27.70 -3.58
CA TRP A 178 -8.33 -26.80 -4.40
C TRP A 178 -8.84 -25.64 -3.57
N THR A 179 -8.50 -24.43 -3.99
CA THR A 179 -8.88 -23.20 -3.29
C THR A 179 -9.72 -22.31 -4.21
N ASN A 180 -10.84 -21.81 -3.71
CA ASN A 180 -11.71 -20.87 -4.38
C ASN A 180 -11.91 -19.63 -3.50
N ARG A 181 -11.76 -18.44 -4.08
CA ARG A 181 -11.95 -17.17 -3.39
C ARG A 181 -12.87 -16.29 -4.20
N ALA A 182 -13.80 -15.63 -3.53
CA ALA A 182 -14.57 -14.56 -4.12
C ALA A 182 -14.67 -13.39 -3.14
N ALA A 183 -14.64 -12.17 -3.64
CA ALA A 183 -14.84 -10.99 -2.85
C ALA A 183 -15.55 -9.90 -3.66
N TYR A 184 -16.40 -9.17 -2.97
CA TYR A 184 -17.03 -7.96 -3.42
C TYR A 184 -16.63 -6.80 -2.52
N ASN A 185 -16.23 -5.69 -3.09
CA ASN A 185 -15.90 -4.47 -2.39
C ASN A 185 -16.71 -3.31 -2.97
N HIS A 186 -17.30 -2.50 -2.10
CA HIS A 186 -18.08 -1.32 -2.43
C HIS A 186 -17.51 -0.14 -1.64
N ILE A 187 -17.19 0.95 -2.32
CA ILE A 187 -16.61 2.15 -1.72
C ILE A 187 -17.38 3.36 -2.25
N GLU A 188 -17.86 4.17 -1.33
CA GLU A 188 -18.31 5.52 -1.56
C GLU A 188 -17.28 6.49 -1.00
N LEU A 189 -16.98 7.55 -1.73
CA LEU A 189 -16.03 8.56 -1.27
C LEU A 189 -16.48 9.93 -1.77
N GLU A 190 -16.56 10.86 -0.86
CA GLU A 190 -16.78 12.27 -1.14
C GLU A 190 -15.65 13.10 -0.55
N GLN A 191 -14.97 13.89 -1.38
CA GLN A 191 -13.98 14.85 -0.92
C GLN A 191 -14.33 16.23 -1.43
N LYS A 192 -14.43 17.17 -0.52
CA LYS A 192 -14.47 18.60 -0.78
C LYS A 192 -13.21 19.25 -0.26
N GLY A 193 -12.53 20.00 -1.10
CA GLY A 193 -11.27 20.57 -0.67
C GLY A 193 -10.75 21.66 -1.56
N THR A 194 -9.61 22.19 -1.18
CA THR A 194 -8.90 23.24 -1.87
C THR A 194 -7.62 22.68 -2.49
N ARG A 195 -7.39 22.96 -3.76
CA ARG A 195 -6.17 22.64 -4.48
C ARG A 195 -5.31 23.90 -4.65
N GLN A 196 -4.03 23.79 -4.31
CA GLN A 196 -3.03 24.83 -4.53
C GLN A 196 -2.54 24.79 -5.98
N GLY A 197 -2.32 25.99 -6.55
CA GLY A 197 -1.79 26.16 -7.89
C GLY A 197 -0.46 26.92 -7.88
N THR A 198 -0.27 27.85 -8.81
CA THR A 198 1.00 28.59 -9.02
C THR A 198 1.25 29.65 -7.94
N VAL A 199 2.50 29.75 -7.49
CA VAL A 199 2.96 30.83 -6.64
C VAL A 199 3.40 32.03 -7.51
N THR A 200 2.83 33.18 -7.24
CA THR A 200 3.20 34.45 -7.87
C THR A 200 3.47 35.49 -6.79
N GLY A 201 4.71 35.98 -6.70
CA GLY A 201 5.17 36.81 -5.57
C GLY A 201 5.06 36.01 -4.26
N ASP A 202 4.29 36.51 -3.30
CA ASP A 202 4.04 35.87 -2.02
C ASP A 202 2.61 35.30 -1.90
N LYS A 203 1.99 34.97 -3.03
CA LYS A 203 0.64 34.43 -3.09
C LYS A 203 0.59 33.13 -3.88
N VAL A 204 -0.15 32.14 -3.38
CA VAL A 204 -0.49 30.90 -4.08
C VAL A 204 -1.92 30.98 -4.60
N SER A 205 -2.11 30.70 -5.88
CA SER A 205 -3.44 30.57 -6.47
C SER A 205 -4.13 29.31 -5.93
N GLN A 206 -5.47 29.33 -5.87
CA GLN A 206 -6.26 28.22 -5.37
C GLN A 206 -7.47 27.95 -6.25
N THR A 207 -7.89 26.69 -6.27
CA THR A 207 -9.12 26.23 -6.91
C THR A 207 -9.86 25.26 -6.01
N VAL A 208 -11.18 25.22 -6.13
CA VAL A 208 -11.97 24.15 -5.53
C VAL A 208 -11.58 22.81 -6.16
N ASN A 209 -11.52 21.77 -5.38
CA ASN A 209 -11.23 20.40 -5.82
C ASN A 209 -12.18 19.42 -5.09
N ASN A 210 -13.41 19.35 -5.58
CA ASN A 210 -14.35 18.33 -5.13
C ASN A 210 -14.25 17.13 -6.06
N PHE A 211 -14.06 15.94 -5.50
CA PHE A 211 -14.14 14.72 -6.26
C PHE A 211 -14.75 13.61 -5.39
N GLY A 212 -15.33 12.60 -6.04
CA GLY A 212 -15.90 11.47 -5.33
C GLY A 212 -16.06 10.25 -6.23
N TYR A 213 -16.25 9.11 -5.60
CA TYR A 213 -16.72 7.89 -6.21
C TYR A 213 -18.12 7.59 -5.71
N ASP A 214 -19.07 7.40 -6.64
CA ASP A 214 -20.49 7.19 -6.34
C ASP A 214 -21.09 6.12 -7.29
N PRO A 215 -20.85 4.82 -7.03
CA PRO A 215 -19.81 4.20 -6.18
C PRO A 215 -18.54 3.79 -6.95
N ARG A 216 -17.56 3.25 -6.24
CA ARG A 216 -16.60 2.31 -6.82
C ARG A 216 -16.88 0.90 -6.33
N THR A 217 -17.03 -0.06 -7.24
CA THR A 217 -17.19 -1.47 -6.89
C THR A 217 -16.08 -2.33 -7.47
N THR A 218 -15.69 -3.37 -6.74
CA THR A 218 -14.72 -4.36 -7.22
C THR A 218 -15.23 -5.75 -6.92
N THR A 219 -15.36 -6.58 -7.96
CA THR A 219 -15.67 -8.00 -7.84
C THR A 219 -14.45 -8.81 -8.23
N THR A 220 -14.01 -9.73 -7.37
CA THR A 220 -12.90 -10.64 -7.65
C THR A 220 -13.35 -12.08 -7.43
N MET A 221 -12.95 -12.98 -8.33
CA MET A 221 -13.12 -14.42 -8.20
C MET A 221 -11.80 -15.10 -8.60
N GLN A 222 -11.42 -16.15 -7.88
CA GLN A 222 -10.20 -16.90 -8.14
C GLN A 222 -10.41 -18.36 -7.81
N SER A 223 -9.91 -19.25 -8.67
CA SER A 223 -9.90 -20.69 -8.46
C SER A 223 -8.50 -21.23 -8.74
N GLU A 224 -7.93 -21.97 -7.80
CA GLU A 224 -6.57 -22.50 -7.87
C GLU A 224 -6.57 -23.98 -7.47
N LEU A 225 -5.91 -24.79 -8.27
CA LEU A 225 -5.61 -26.17 -7.95
C LEU A 225 -4.10 -26.33 -7.81
N VAL A 226 -3.67 -26.75 -6.63
CA VAL A 226 -2.26 -26.98 -6.29
C VAL A 226 -2.02 -28.47 -6.18
N TRP A 227 -0.96 -28.95 -6.84
CA TRP A 227 -0.40 -30.28 -6.68
C TRP A 227 1.01 -30.17 -6.12
N GLU A 228 1.27 -30.88 -5.03
CA GLU A 228 2.53 -30.81 -4.30
C GLU A 228 3.03 -32.21 -3.98
N THR A 229 4.32 -32.44 -4.26
CA THR A 229 5.09 -33.64 -3.93
C THR A 229 6.42 -33.22 -3.30
N ASP A 230 7.28 -34.16 -2.90
CA ASP A 230 8.60 -33.87 -2.33
C ASP A 230 9.51 -33.04 -3.28
N SER A 231 9.33 -33.16 -4.61
CA SER A 231 10.21 -32.55 -5.61
C SER A 231 9.51 -31.54 -6.53
N ASN A 232 8.19 -31.50 -6.52
CA ASN A 232 7.45 -30.64 -7.45
C ASN A 232 6.25 -29.98 -6.76
N GLN A 233 6.08 -28.68 -7.04
CA GLN A 233 4.87 -27.95 -6.66
C GLN A 233 4.32 -27.25 -7.90
N MET A 234 3.18 -27.72 -8.39
CA MET A 234 2.51 -27.16 -9.57
C MET A 234 1.18 -26.52 -9.15
N MET A 235 0.89 -25.35 -9.68
CA MET A 235 -0.36 -24.64 -9.49
C MET A 235 -0.94 -24.22 -10.84
N ILE A 236 -2.20 -24.55 -11.09
CA ILE A 236 -2.99 -23.99 -12.18
C ILE A 236 -4.13 -23.17 -11.59
N GLY A 237 -4.37 -22.00 -12.17
CA GLY A 237 -5.43 -21.11 -11.69
C GLY A 237 -6.07 -20.29 -12.77
N ALA A 238 -7.25 -19.77 -12.42
CA ALA A 238 -7.98 -18.79 -13.20
C ALA A 238 -8.56 -17.72 -12.28
N ASP A 239 -8.62 -16.49 -12.75
CA ASP A 239 -9.25 -15.41 -12.02
C ASP A 239 -10.08 -14.48 -12.91
N TYR A 240 -11.02 -13.82 -12.28
CA TYR A 240 -11.86 -12.77 -12.82
C TYR A 240 -11.81 -11.57 -11.90
N ASN A 241 -11.62 -10.38 -12.45
CA ASN A 241 -11.67 -9.13 -11.73
C ASN A 241 -12.45 -8.10 -12.54
N GLN A 242 -13.46 -7.47 -11.93
CA GLN A 242 -14.19 -6.36 -12.50
C GLN A 242 -14.18 -5.18 -11.54
N ILE A 243 -13.84 -4.00 -12.06
CA ILE A 243 -13.86 -2.73 -11.33
C ILE A 243 -14.77 -1.78 -12.08
N ASN A 244 -15.78 -1.26 -11.39
CA ASN A 244 -16.63 -0.18 -11.88
C ASN A 244 -16.33 1.08 -11.07
N ILE A 245 -16.20 2.21 -11.73
CA ILE A 245 -15.92 3.50 -11.08
C ILE A 245 -16.83 4.56 -11.71
N ASP A 246 -17.69 5.13 -10.88
CA ASP A 246 -18.47 6.30 -11.22
C ASP A 246 -17.80 7.51 -10.55
N LEU A 247 -17.02 8.25 -11.34
CA LEU A 247 -16.24 9.39 -10.85
C LEU A 247 -17.02 10.68 -11.01
N THR A 248 -17.17 11.42 -9.92
CA THR A 248 -17.71 12.77 -9.89
C THR A 248 -16.62 13.80 -9.65
N LEU A 249 -16.71 14.96 -10.23
CA LEU A 249 -15.71 16.02 -10.11
C LEU A 249 -16.36 17.41 -10.18
N ALA A 250 -15.85 18.34 -9.36
CA ALA A 250 -16.05 19.77 -9.54
C ALA A 250 -14.79 20.53 -9.11
N SER A 251 -14.06 21.08 -10.08
CA SER A 251 -12.75 21.71 -9.83
C SER A 251 -12.58 23.11 -10.46
N ASP A 252 -13.62 23.67 -11.05
CA ASP A 252 -13.48 24.82 -11.95
C ASP A 252 -13.58 26.19 -11.27
N LYS A 253 -13.84 26.22 -9.95
CA LYS A 253 -14.00 27.48 -9.25
C LYS A 253 -12.67 27.98 -8.70
N THR A 254 -12.15 29.07 -9.30
CA THR A 254 -11.00 29.79 -8.77
C THR A 254 -11.35 30.50 -7.47
N LEU A 255 -10.47 30.37 -6.48
CA LEU A 255 -10.57 31.02 -5.17
C LEU A 255 -9.61 32.22 -5.09
N PRO A 256 -9.83 33.16 -4.16
CA PRO A 256 -8.85 34.19 -3.87
C PRO A 256 -7.51 33.57 -3.48
N PRO A 257 -6.38 34.09 -4.03
CA PRO A 257 -5.06 33.55 -3.70
C PRO A 257 -4.71 33.83 -2.24
N LYS A 258 -4.07 32.85 -1.58
CA LYS A 258 -3.60 32.95 -0.19
C LYS A 258 -2.15 33.41 -0.12
N HIS A 259 -1.80 34.14 0.94
CA HIS A 259 -0.42 34.49 1.25
C HIS A 259 0.35 33.24 1.70
N ILE A 260 1.53 32.97 1.11
CA ILE A 260 2.28 31.74 1.35
C ILE A 260 2.90 31.65 2.74
N TYR A 261 3.23 32.78 3.38
CA TYR A 261 3.82 32.80 4.74
C TYR A 261 2.80 33.01 5.86
N ASN A 262 1.60 33.48 5.53
CA ASN A 262 0.52 33.71 6.48
C ASN A 262 -0.84 33.43 5.83
N PRO A 263 -1.17 32.16 5.59
CA PRO A 263 -2.43 31.80 4.92
C PRO A 263 -3.62 32.12 5.83
N VAL A 264 -4.55 32.91 5.31
CA VAL A 264 -5.86 33.11 5.97
C VAL A 264 -6.78 31.98 5.56
N VAL A 265 -7.22 31.21 6.54
CA VAL A 265 -8.14 30.09 6.32
C VAL A 265 -9.59 30.62 6.32
N GLY A 266 -10.33 30.36 5.24
CA GLY A 266 -11.72 30.72 5.07
C GLY A 266 -12.52 29.56 4.48
N ALA A 267 -13.84 29.68 4.40
CA ALA A 267 -14.68 28.63 3.86
C ALA A 267 -14.45 28.42 2.36
N THR A 268 -14.36 27.18 1.93
CA THR A 268 -14.32 26.79 0.51
C THR A 268 -15.75 26.77 -0.03
N PRO A 269 -16.09 27.49 -1.11
CA PRO A 269 -17.38 27.38 -1.77
C PRO A 269 -17.64 25.96 -2.27
N ASP A 270 -18.90 25.56 -2.25
CA ASP A 270 -19.30 24.27 -2.73
C ASP A 270 -20.00 24.35 -4.09
N PRO A 271 -19.35 23.98 -5.20
CA PRO A 271 -19.98 23.90 -6.52
C PRO A 271 -20.80 22.60 -6.71
N GLY A 272 -20.86 21.74 -5.69
CA GLY A 272 -21.45 20.41 -5.75
C GLY A 272 -20.56 19.40 -6.48
N PHE A 273 -21.14 18.25 -6.80
CA PHE A 273 -20.51 17.17 -7.56
C PHE A 273 -21.24 16.98 -8.88
N LYS A 274 -20.50 16.68 -9.93
CA LYS A 274 -21.05 16.42 -11.27
C LYS A 274 -20.47 15.14 -11.83
N PRO A 275 -21.25 14.30 -12.51
CA PRO A 275 -20.72 13.17 -13.23
C PRO A 275 -19.59 13.60 -14.16
N PHE A 276 -18.46 12.93 -14.06
CA PHE A 276 -17.27 13.28 -14.83
C PHE A 276 -16.84 12.14 -15.74
N ARG A 277 -16.84 10.90 -15.20
CA ARG A 277 -16.34 9.74 -15.91
C ARG A 277 -16.85 8.45 -15.29
N ASP A 278 -17.25 7.51 -16.15
CA ASP A 278 -17.63 6.16 -15.78
C ASP A 278 -16.68 5.18 -16.46
N ASN A 279 -16.09 4.28 -15.69
CA ASN A 279 -15.16 3.28 -16.21
C ASN A 279 -15.53 1.90 -15.68
N THR A 280 -15.64 0.91 -16.56
CA THR A 280 -15.70 -0.51 -16.21
C THR A 280 -14.48 -1.20 -16.78
N THR A 281 -13.68 -1.81 -15.91
CA THR A 281 -12.52 -2.62 -16.30
C THR A 281 -12.76 -4.06 -15.91
N THR A 282 -12.77 -4.96 -16.90
CA THR A 282 -12.89 -6.40 -16.70
C THR A 282 -11.58 -7.07 -17.09
N THR A 283 -11.04 -7.91 -16.23
CA THR A 283 -9.83 -8.69 -16.49
C THR A 283 -10.10 -10.16 -16.17
N THR A 284 -9.78 -11.05 -17.10
CA THR A 284 -9.78 -12.50 -16.88
C THR A 284 -8.38 -13.04 -17.12
N GLY A 285 -7.92 -13.92 -16.24
CA GLY A 285 -6.59 -14.51 -16.34
C GLY A 285 -6.60 -16.01 -16.15
N ILE A 286 -5.74 -16.70 -16.87
CA ILE A 286 -5.38 -18.09 -16.63
C ILE A 286 -3.87 -18.19 -16.44
N TYR A 287 -3.43 -18.99 -15.48
CA TYR A 287 -2.01 -19.07 -15.15
C TYR A 287 -1.59 -20.46 -14.70
N LEU A 288 -0.32 -20.74 -14.93
CA LEU A 288 0.39 -21.94 -14.50
C LEU A 288 1.67 -21.53 -13.81
N GLN A 289 1.93 -22.13 -12.66
CA GLN A 289 3.21 -22.08 -11.96
C GLN A 289 3.73 -23.49 -11.77
N ASP A 290 5.02 -23.67 -11.92
CA ASP A 290 5.72 -24.89 -11.54
C ASP A 290 7.03 -24.60 -10.83
N VAL A 291 7.27 -25.28 -9.73
CA VAL A 291 8.54 -25.27 -8.98
C VAL A 291 9.03 -26.71 -8.92
N TYR A 292 10.07 -27.02 -9.69
CA TYR A 292 10.69 -28.34 -9.73
C TYR A 292 12.06 -28.34 -9.07
N THR A 293 12.26 -29.20 -8.08
CA THR A 293 13.52 -29.33 -7.34
C THR A 293 14.24 -30.61 -7.69
N LEU A 294 15.46 -30.46 -8.23
CA LEU A 294 16.37 -31.55 -8.60
C LEU A 294 17.66 -31.45 -7.76
N GLY A 295 17.71 -32.22 -6.68
CA GLY A 295 18.82 -32.13 -5.72
C GLY A 295 18.91 -30.72 -5.10
N ASP A 296 20.02 -30.03 -5.36
CA ASP A 296 20.25 -28.68 -4.83
C ASP A 296 19.76 -27.55 -5.76
N LEU A 297 19.23 -27.89 -6.92
CA LEU A 297 18.73 -26.94 -7.91
C LEU A 297 17.21 -26.93 -7.93
N SER A 298 16.59 -25.77 -7.71
CA SER A 298 15.16 -25.55 -7.97
C SER A 298 14.99 -24.66 -9.19
N VAL A 299 14.10 -25.07 -10.10
CA VAL A 299 13.71 -24.33 -11.30
C VAL A 299 12.27 -23.84 -11.10
N ILE A 300 12.04 -22.55 -11.31
CA ILE A 300 10.75 -21.90 -11.15
C ILE A 300 10.30 -21.37 -12.49
N GLY A 301 9.08 -21.71 -12.89
CA GLY A 301 8.44 -21.21 -14.10
C GLY A 301 7.03 -20.72 -13.82
N ASN A 302 6.69 -19.53 -14.31
CA ASN A 302 5.33 -19.00 -14.27
C ASN A 302 4.98 -18.48 -15.66
N VAL A 303 3.76 -18.74 -16.10
CA VAL A 303 3.17 -18.14 -17.29
C VAL A 303 1.73 -17.81 -17.01
N ARG A 304 1.29 -16.64 -17.51
CA ARG A 304 -0.07 -16.15 -17.35
C ARG A 304 -0.52 -15.46 -18.63
N TYR A 305 -1.74 -15.74 -19.04
CA TYR A 305 -2.44 -15.03 -20.09
C TYR A 305 -3.57 -14.23 -19.48
N ASP A 306 -3.60 -12.92 -19.74
CA ASP A 306 -4.65 -11.99 -19.33
C ASP A 306 -5.39 -11.47 -20.56
N SER A 307 -6.72 -11.47 -20.47
CA SER A 307 -7.61 -10.74 -21.37
C SER A 307 -8.26 -9.60 -20.61
N MET A 308 -8.19 -8.42 -21.17
CA MET A 308 -8.73 -7.20 -20.56
C MET A 308 -9.71 -6.50 -21.49
N GLU A 309 -10.77 -6.01 -20.89
CA GLU A 309 -11.74 -5.11 -21.49
C GLU A 309 -11.89 -3.86 -20.62
N LEU A 310 -11.77 -2.69 -21.23
CA LEU A 310 -12.04 -1.40 -20.59
C LEU A 310 -13.15 -0.70 -21.36
N GLU A 311 -14.26 -0.45 -20.71
CA GLU A 311 -15.31 0.45 -21.15
C GLU A 311 -15.18 1.76 -20.39
N GLN A 312 -15.10 2.87 -21.10
CA GLN A 312 -14.94 4.20 -20.51
C GLN A 312 -15.87 5.20 -21.17
N GLN A 313 -16.41 6.10 -20.34
CA GLN A 313 -17.27 7.19 -20.80
C GLN A 313 -16.95 8.47 -20.04
N LYS A 314 -16.69 9.56 -20.75
CA LYS A 314 -16.70 10.91 -20.17
C LYS A 314 -18.09 11.49 -20.26
N ALA A 315 -18.50 12.31 -19.27
CA ALA A 315 -19.77 13.01 -19.27
C ALA A 315 -20.00 13.78 -20.59
N GLY A 316 -21.13 13.50 -21.25
CA GLY A 316 -21.48 14.10 -22.54
C GLY A 316 -20.72 13.58 -23.75
N LYS A 317 -19.96 12.49 -23.63
CA LYS A 317 -19.26 11.80 -24.73
C LYS A 317 -19.86 10.40 -24.97
N ALA A 318 -19.61 9.85 -26.14
CA ALA A 318 -19.94 8.45 -26.41
C ALA A 318 -19.04 7.52 -25.56
N GLN A 319 -19.56 6.35 -25.25
CA GLN A 319 -18.79 5.27 -24.62
C GLN A 319 -17.73 4.77 -25.59
N GLU A 320 -16.55 4.50 -25.08
CA GLU A 320 -15.42 3.91 -25.80
C GLU A 320 -15.09 2.57 -25.18
N LYS A 321 -14.72 1.62 -26.01
CA LYS A 321 -14.33 0.28 -25.60
C LYS A 321 -12.94 -0.02 -26.10
N LEU A 322 -12.09 -0.54 -25.20
CA LEU A 322 -10.73 -0.95 -25.46
C LEU A 322 -10.58 -2.39 -24.99
N ASP A 323 -9.95 -3.23 -25.79
CA ASP A 323 -9.62 -4.60 -25.42
C ASP A 323 -8.17 -4.92 -25.79
N ASP A 324 -7.52 -5.71 -24.96
CA ASP A 324 -6.14 -6.17 -25.20
C ASP A 324 -5.88 -7.49 -24.47
N ASN A 325 -4.91 -8.26 -24.97
CA ASN A 325 -4.49 -9.54 -24.41
C ASN A 325 -2.97 -9.57 -24.25
N LYS A 326 -2.48 -10.03 -23.11
CA LYS A 326 -1.04 -10.06 -22.81
C LYS A 326 -0.64 -11.36 -22.13
N VAL A 327 0.63 -11.72 -22.35
CA VAL A 327 1.28 -12.83 -21.65
C VAL A 327 2.33 -12.28 -20.69
N SER A 328 2.17 -12.57 -19.41
CA SER A 328 3.18 -12.35 -18.35
C SER A 328 3.93 -13.64 -18.08
N TYR A 329 5.21 -13.54 -17.74
CA TYR A 329 6.01 -14.71 -17.39
C TYR A 329 7.04 -14.38 -16.30
N ARG A 330 7.45 -15.41 -15.58
CA ARG A 330 8.59 -15.37 -14.66
C ARG A 330 9.37 -16.67 -14.79
N GLY A 331 10.69 -16.56 -14.86
CA GLY A 331 11.62 -17.68 -14.75
C GLY A 331 12.61 -17.46 -13.63
N GLY A 332 12.94 -18.50 -12.87
CA GLY A 332 13.88 -18.41 -11.76
C GLY A 332 14.65 -19.69 -11.57
N LEU A 333 15.88 -19.55 -11.09
CA LEU A 333 16.75 -20.63 -10.65
C LEU A 333 17.18 -20.35 -9.23
N VAL A 334 17.11 -21.34 -8.34
CA VAL A 334 17.65 -21.29 -6.99
C VAL A 334 18.60 -22.45 -6.81
N TYR A 335 19.86 -22.17 -6.49
CA TYR A 335 20.85 -23.19 -6.19
C TYR A 335 21.23 -23.14 -4.71
N ARG A 336 21.00 -24.24 -4.01
CA ARG A 336 21.36 -24.44 -2.62
C ARG A 336 22.84 -24.81 -2.53
N ILE A 337 23.66 -23.90 -2.00
CA ILE A 337 25.10 -24.14 -1.81
C ILE A 337 25.33 -25.12 -0.65
N ASN A 338 24.52 -24.96 0.40
CA ASN A 338 24.45 -25.83 1.58
C ASN A 338 23.08 -25.63 2.27
N ASN A 339 22.89 -26.20 3.46
CA ASN A 339 21.62 -26.11 4.18
C ASN A 339 21.22 -24.66 4.56
N ASP A 340 22.18 -23.78 4.70
CA ASP A 340 21.99 -22.44 5.23
C ASP A 340 22.13 -21.35 4.16
N MET A 341 22.65 -21.68 2.97
CA MET A 341 22.96 -20.70 1.94
C MET A 341 22.42 -21.11 0.57
N SER A 342 21.82 -20.15 -0.12
CA SER A 342 21.40 -20.29 -1.52
C SER A 342 21.70 -19.03 -2.32
N VAL A 343 21.89 -19.22 -3.63
CA VAL A 343 21.96 -18.15 -4.62
C VAL A 343 20.82 -18.32 -5.60
N TYR A 344 20.36 -17.21 -6.18
CA TYR A 344 19.27 -17.26 -7.13
C TYR A 344 19.45 -16.26 -8.26
N ALA A 345 18.81 -16.55 -9.39
CA ALA A 345 18.63 -15.62 -10.49
C ALA A 345 17.17 -15.65 -10.94
N SER A 346 16.62 -14.51 -11.31
CA SER A 346 15.24 -14.38 -11.73
C SER A 346 15.10 -13.37 -12.86
N LEU A 347 14.20 -13.67 -13.79
CA LEU A 347 13.74 -12.75 -14.83
C LEU A 347 12.21 -12.79 -14.86
N ALA A 348 11.58 -11.62 -15.09
CA ALA A 348 10.13 -11.54 -15.19
C ALA A 348 9.72 -10.45 -16.16
N ARG A 349 8.58 -10.66 -16.84
CA ARG A 349 7.81 -9.63 -17.54
C ARG A 349 6.39 -9.64 -17.01
N SER A 350 5.90 -8.49 -16.63
CA SER A 350 4.50 -8.29 -16.27
C SER A 350 3.89 -7.13 -17.05
N TRP A 351 2.57 -7.15 -17.14
CA TRP A 351 1.79 -6.12 -17.79
C TRP A 351 0.83 -5.51 -16.79
N GLN A 352 0.68 -4.21 -16.85
CA GLN A 352 -0.25 -3.47 -16.00
C GLN A 352 -1.11 -2.55 -16.85
N LEU A 353 -2.31 -2.33 -16.37
CA LEU A 353 -3.18 -1.29 -16.87
C LEU A 353 -2.77 0.06 -16.30
N PRO A 354 -2.94 1.14 -17.06
CA PRO A 354 -3.06 2.44 -16.43
C PRO A 354 -4.21 2.39 -15.41
N TYR A 355 -4.06 3.12 -14.33
CA TYR A 355 -4.97 3.12 -13.19
C TYR A 355 -6.45 3.15 -13.61
N SER A 356 -7.25 2.29 -12.98
CA SER A 356 -8.71 2.37 -13.08
C SER A 356 -9.17 3.78 -12.65
N GLY A 357 -10.06 4.40 -13.44
CA GLY A 357 -10.48 5.80 -13.23
C GLY A 357 -9.71 6.84 -14.04
N ILE A 358 -8.67 6.44 -14.79
CA ILE A 358 -7.98 7.30 -15.75
C ILE A 358 -8.59 7.09 -17.14
N TYR A 359 -8.84 8.17 -17.88
CA TYR A 359 -9.22 8.08 -19.29
C TYR A 359 -8.00 7.77 -20.14
N ILE A 360 -8.08 6.69 -20.90
CA ILE A 360 -7.03 6.28 -21.82
C ILE A 360 -7.39 6.76 -23.20
N ASN A 361 -6.51 7.53 -23.84
CA ASN A 361 -6.66 7.83 -25.25
C ASN A 361 -6.63 6.49 -26.04
N PRO A 362 -7.66 6.18 -26.85
CA PRO A 362 -7.73 4.92 -27.59
C PRO A 362 -6.51 4.62 -28.47
N LYS A 363 -5.77 5.66 -28.90
CA LYS A 363 -4.52 5.51 -29.66
C LYS A 363 -3.32 5.09 -28.80
N LEU A 364 -3.43 5.20 -27.47
CA LEU A 364 -2.41 4.82 -26.48
C LEU A 364 -2.85 3.65 -25.61
N ALA A 365 -3.94 2.98 -26.00
CA ALA A 365 -4.57 1.89 -25.29
C ALA A 365 -3.73 0.61 -25.40
N GLU A 366 -2.57 0.62 -24.77
CA GLU A 366 -1.74 -0.55 -24.59
C GLU A 366 -1.46 -0.73 -23.11
N PHE A 367 -1.33 -1.99 -22.68
CA PHE A 367 -0.76 -2.29 -21.37
C PHE A 367 0.66 -1.74 -21.29
N PHE A 368 1.03 -1.28 -20.10
CA PHE A 368 2.40 -0.93 -19.78
C PHE A 368 3.13 -2.18 -19.30
N HIS A 369 4.34 -2.39 -19.78
CA HIS A 369 5.12 -3.54 -19.33
C HIS A 369 6.19 -3.15 -18.31
N THR A 370 6.60 -4.15 -17.55
CA THR A 370 7.72 -4.07 -16.62
C THR A 370 8.56 -5.33 -16.77
N ASP A 371 9.84 -5.15 -17.00
CA ASP A 371 10.84 -6.20 -17.07
C ASP A 371 11.74 -6.16 -15.84
N LEU A 372 11.97 -7.32 -15.21
CA LEU A 372 12.92 -7.51 -14.10
C LEU A 372 14.03 -8.46 -14.51
N LYS A 373 15.25 -8.13 -14.08
CA LYS A 373 16.39 -9.03 -13.99
C LYS A 373 16.99 -8.90 -12.60
N GLU A 374 17.16 -10.01 -11.90
CA GLU A 374 17.65 -10.02 -10.53
C GLU A 374 18.57 -11.20 -10.28
N VAL A 375 19.62 -10.98 -9.51
CA VAL A 375 20.50 -12.01 -8.97
C VAL A 375 20.70 -11.73 -7.48
N GLY A 376 20.63 -12.75 -6.65
CA GLY A 376 20.77 -12.57 -5.22
C GLY A 376 21.26 -13.79 -4.49
N ALA A 377 21.47 -13.60 -3.19
CA ALA A 377 21.87 -14.64 -2.25
C ALA A 377 21.06 -14.53 -0.97
N LYS A 378 20.73 -15.67 -0.38
CA LYS A 378 20.11 -15.80 0.95
C LYS A 378 20.98 -16.66 1.84
N ALA A 379 21.07 -16.26 3.10
CA ALA A 379 21.76 -17.02 4.11
C ALA A 379 20.95 -17.04 5.42
N TYR A 380 20.96 -18.16 6.09
CA TYR A 380 20.43 -18.33 7.43
C TYR A 380 21.59 -18.57 8.37
N LEU A 381 21.70 -17.75 9.39
CA LEU A 381 22.77 -17.80 10.39
C LEU A 381 22.19 -18.06 11.78
N LEU A 382 23.05 -18.37 12.75
CA LEU A 382 22.66 -18.57 14.15
C LEU A 382 21.54 -19.63 14.29
N ASP A 383 21.75 -20.81 13.72
CA ASP A 383 20.78 -21.92 13.71
C ASP A 383 19.41 -21.51 13.12
N ASN A 384 19.43 -20.80 12.00
CA ASN A 384 18.27 -20.22 11.29
C ASN A 384 17.54 -19.07 12.03
N ALA A 385 18.09 -18.56 13.12
CA ALA A 385 17.50 -17.44 13.85
C ALA A 385 17.67 -16.08 13.14
N LEU A 386 18.67 -15.93 12.26
CA LEU A 386 18.96 -14.71 11.53
C LEU A 386 19.00 -14.98 10.02
N MET A 387 18.07 -14.38 9.28
CA MET A 387 18.06 -14.38 7.81
C MET A 387 18.81 -13.16 7.27
N LEU A 388 19.67 -13.38 6.29
CA LEU A 388 20.31 -12.36 5.46
C LEU A 388 19.84 -12.51 4.02
N ASN A 389 19.59 -11.42 3.34
CA ASN A 389 19.30 -11.38 1.91
C ASN A 389 20.08 -10.25 1.24
N ALA A 390 20.66 -10.53 0.07
CA ALA A 390 21.33 -9.54 -0.77
C ALA A 390 20.89 -9.75 -2.22
N ALA A 391 20.52 -8.67 -2.91
CA ALA A 391 20.10 -8.71 -4.30
C ALA A 391 20.69 -7.55 -5.10
N ILE A 392 20.97 -7.81 -6.38
CA ILE A 392 21.24 -6.80 -7.40
C ILE A 392 20.16 -6.95 -8.45
N PHE A 393 19.52 -5.84 -8.81
CA PHE A 393 18.39 -5.87 -9.74
C PHE A 393 18.42 -4.74 -10.75
N GLN A 394 17.72 -4.96 -11.85
CA GLN A 394 17.34 -3.95 -12.83
C GLN A 394 15.88 -4.15 -13.19
N ILE A 395 15.11 -3.05 -13.14
CA ILE A 395 13.71 -2.99 -13.57
C ILE A 395 13.62 -1.92 -14.65
N ASP A 396 13.16 -2.30 -15.83
CA ASP A 396 12.77 -1.41 -16.92
C ASP A 396 11.24 -1.35 -16.96
N GLN A 397 10.66 -0.16 -16.80
CA GLN A 397 9.22 0.03 -16.66
C GLN A 397 8.69 1.11 -17.61
N GLU A 398 7.63 0.78 -18.34
CA GLU A 398 6.78 1.79 -18.97
C GLU A 398 5.83 2.39 -17.94
N GLN A 399 5.66 3.70 -17.97
CA GLN A 399 4.75 4.46 -17.10
C GLN A 399 3.83 5.36 -17.92
N PRO A 400 2.56 5.55 -17.50
CA PRO A 400 1.68 6.50 -18.16
C PRO A 400 2.09 7.93 -17.82
N GLN A 401 2.23 8.76 -18.84
CA GLN A 401 2.28 10.21 -18.67
C GLN A 401 0.87 10.78 -18.77
N THR A 402 0.39 11.40 -17.70
CA THR A 402 -0.97 11.95 -17.66
C THR A 402 -1.00 13.45 -17.77
N ASN A 403 -2.10 13.98 -18.34
CA ASN A 403 -2.41 15.39 -18.27
C ASN A 403 -3.04 15.76 -16.90
N ILE A 404 -3.42 17.03 -16.73
CA ILE A 404 -4.03 17.54 -15.47
C ILE A 404 -5.37 16.87 -15.11
N ASN A 405 -6.09 16.37 -16.12
CA ASN A 405 -7.38 15.72 -15.92
C ASN A 405 -7.22 14.23 -15.65
N GLY A 406 -5.95 13.74 -15.54
CA GLY A 406 -5.63 12.33 -15.39
C GLY A 406 -5.74 11.53 -16.69
N ASP A 407 -5.86 12.16 -17.86
CA ASP A 407 -5.88 11.42 -19.13
C ASP A 407 -4.47 11.00 -19.51
N VAL A 408 -4.28 9.75 -19.91
CA VAL A 408 -3.01 9.26 -20.46
C VAL A 408 -2.76 9.91 -21.82
N ILE A 409 -1.67 10.64 -21.94
CA ILE A 409 -1.30 11.40 -23.14
C ILE A 409 -0.04 10.86 -23.82
N ASN A 410 0.78 10.10 -23.09
CA ASN A 410 2.03 9.52 -23.61
C ASN A 410 2.47 8.39 -22.68
N LYS A 411 3.50 7.63 -23.10
CA LYS A 411 4.26 6.67 -22.28
C LYS A 411 5.66 7.20 -22.07
N ILE A 412 6.21 6.98 -20.90
CA ILE A 412 7.61 7.23 -20.56
C ILE A 412 8.25 5.91 -20.12
N GLU A 413 9.52 5.74 -20.41
CA GLU A 413 10.30 4.60 -19.93
C GLU A 413 11.18 5.02 -18.76
N ALA A 414 11.07 4.31 -17.64
CA ALA A 414 11.93 4.49 -16.48
C ALA A 414 12.77 3.23 -16.24
N ARG A 415 14.04 3.43 -15.90
CA ARG A 415 14.94 2.39 -15.42
C ARG A 415 15.20 2.56 -13.94
N HIS A 416 15.11 1.48 -13.20
CA HIS A 416 15.45 1.38 -11.79
C HIS A 416 16.45 0.25 -11.62
N GLN A 417 17.65 0.54 -11.13
CA GLN A 417 18.68 -0.47 -10.89
C GLN A 417 19.33 -0.22 -9.54
N GLY A 418 19.73 -1.29 -8.86
CA GLY A 418 20.25 -1.09 -7.53
C GLY A 418 20.66 -2.35 -6.80
N ILE A 419 20.94 -2.15 -5.52
CA ILE A 419 21.35 -3.18 -4.56
C ILE A 419 20.42 -3.11 -3.36
N GLU A 420 19.95 -4.25 -2.92
CA GLU A 420 19.18 -4.38 -1.66
C GLU A 420 19.90 -5.32 -0.70
N LEU A 421 19.97 -4.92 0.56
CA LEU A 421 20.50 -5.72 1.67
C LEU A 421 19.46 -5.78 2.78
N GLU A 422 19.22 -6.96 3.31
CA GLU A 422 18.27 -7.17 4.40
C GLU A 422 18.85 -8.15 5.41
N ALA A 423 18.67 -7.82 6.70
CA ALA A 423 18.96 -8.73 7.80
C ALA A 423 17.76 -8.73 8.76
N ARG A 424 17.20 -9.90 9.09
CA ARG A 424 16.03 -10.02 9.95
C ARG A 424 16.10 -11.28 10.80
N GLY A 425 15.82 -11.13 12.08
CA GLY A 425 15.74 -12.24 13.02
C GLY A 425 16.37 -11.92 14.36
N GLN A 426 16.86 -12.96 15.03
CA GLN A 426 17.42 -12.87 16.38
C GLN A 426 18.96 -12.98 16.33
N ILE A 427 19.62 -12.03 16.98
CA ILE A 427 21.07 -12.11 17.26
C ILE A 427 21.33 -13.01 18.48
N THR A 428 20.45 -12.92 19.45
CA THR A 428 20.37 -13.80 20.62
C THR A 428 18.90 -14.05 20.95
N GLU A 429 18.59 -14.99 21.86
CA GLU A 429 17.22 -15.24 22.34
C GLU A 429 16.50 -13.98 22.88
N LEU A 430 17.27 -12.96 23.28
CA LEU A 430 16.75 -11.72 23.86
C LEU A 430 16.82 -10.52 22.90
N TRP A 431 17.49 -10.65 21.76
CA TRP A 431 17.78 -9.52 20.88
C TRP A 431 17.32 -9.75 19.45
N ASP A 432 16.26 -9.06 19.04
CA ASP A 432 15.74 -9.07 17.67
C ASP A 432 16.25 -7.86 16.89
N ILE A 433 16.51 -8.05 15.59
CA ILE A 433 16.83 -6.99 14.65
C ILE A 433 16.04 -7.13 13.34
N SER A 434 15.78 -5.97 12.72
CA SER A 434 15.31 -5.86 11.34
C SER A 434 16.05 -4.70 10.69
N VAL A 435 16.87 -4.98 9.69
CA VAL A 435 17.70 -4.00 8.98
C VAL A 435 17.40 -4.10 7.50
N GLY A 436 17.20 -2.96 6.84
CA GLY A 436 17.07 -2.84 5.40
C GLY A 436 17.94 -1.70 4.88
N TYR A 437 18.66 -1.94 3.81
CA TYR A 437 19.36 -0.92 3.05
C TYR A 437 19.10 -1.10 1.57
N SER A 438 18.81 -0.01 0.87
CA SER A 438 18.66 0.02 -0.57
C SER A 438 19.49 1.16 -1.16
N TYR A 439 20.26 0.83 -2.17
CA TYR A 439 20.81 1.79 -3.13
C TYR A 439 20.04 1.66 -4.43
N LEU A 440 19.45 2.76 -4.91
CA LEU A 440 18.61 2.79 -6.10
C LEU A 440 19.05 3.93 -7.04
N ASP A 441 19.54 3.56 -8.21
CA ASP A 441 19.76 4.48 -9.32
C ASP A 441 18.53 4.39 -10.24
N ALA A 442 17.76 5.48 -10.32
CA ALA A 442 16.53 5.57 -11.10
C ALA A 442 16.58 6.73 -12.09
N GLU A 443 16.24 6.45 -13.36
CA GLU A 443 16.22 7.46 -14.42
C GLU A 443 15.01 7.31 -15.34
N ASP A 444 14.44 8.40 -15.77
CA ASP A 444 13.60 8.50 -16.96
C ASP A 444 14.52 8.44 -18.18
N LYS A 445 14.36 7.44 -19.04
CA LYS A 445 15.27 7.19 -20.16
C LYS A 445 15.23 8.28 -21.25
N ASP A 446 14.11 9.00 -21.34
CA ASP A 446 13.94 10.05 -22.35
C ASP A 446 14.65 11.35 -21.92
N THR A 447 14.66 11.63 -20.61
CA THR A 447 15.19 12.89 -20.07
C THR A 447 16.52 12.73 -19.34
N GLY A 448 16.88 11.51 -18.92
CA GLY A 448 18.04 11.21 -18.07
C GLY A 448 17.89 11.75 -16.64
N LYS A 449 16.68 12.07 -16.20
CA LYS A 449 16.40 12.65 -14.88
C LYS A 449 15.75 11.66 -13.95
N LYS A 450 15.87 11.92 -12.65
CA LYS A 450 15.25 11.08 -11.62
C LYS A 450 13.73 11.19 -11.66
N PRO A 451 13.01 10.06 -11.49
CA PRO A 451 11.59 10.07 -11.25
C PRO A 451 11.24 10.83 -9.97
N ASN A 452 9.98 11.30 -9.89
CA ASN A 452 9.48 12.05 -8.75
C ASN A 452 9.54 11.24 -7.45
N ASP A 453 10.06 11.86 -6.38
CA ASP A 453 10.09 11.35 -5.00
C ASP A 453 10.89 10.04 -4.81
N VAL A 454 11.92 9.81 -5.64
CA VAL A 454 12.82 8.66 -5.56
C VAL A 454 14.16 9.07 -4.96
N SER A 455 14.53 8.40 -3.85
CA SER A 455 15.83 8.58 -3.16
C SER A 455 16.83 7.51 -3.60
N ASP A 456 18.10 7.88 -3.74
CA ASP A 456 19.17 6.92 -4.04
C ASP A 456 19.49 6.00 -2.86
N HIS A 457 19.34 6.48 -1.65
CA HIS A 457 19.70 5.75 -0.44
C HIS A 457 18.55 5.69 0.54
N LEU A 458 18.16 4.48 0.90
CA LEU A 458 17.19 4.21 1.95
C LEU A 458 17.84 3.29 2.97
N PHE A 459 17.74 3.64 4.25
CA PHE A 459 18.18 2.78 5.34
C PHE A 459 17.12 2.73 6.42
N SER A 460 16.87 1.55 6.96
CA SER A 460 16.01 1.34 8.12
C SER A 460 16.62 0.31 9.06
N LEU A 461 16.58 0.60 10.32
CA LEU A 461 16.93 -0.30 11.41
C LEU A 461 15.82 -0.26 12.45
N TRP A 462 15.35 -1.40 12.86
CA TRP A 462 14.56 -1.58 14.07
C TRP A 462 15.18 -2.69 14.91
N SER A 463 15.33 -2.45 16.21
CA SER A 463 15.91 -3.42 17.13
C SER A 463 15.10 -3.46 18.43
N THR A 464 14.88 -4.66 18.96
CA THR A 464 14.26 -4.86 20.28
C THR A 464 15.11 -5.76 21.15
N TYR A 465 15.17 -5.43 22.43
CA TYR A 465 15.91 -6.17 23.43
C TYR A 465 15.03 -6.47 24.65
N GLN A 466 14.96 -7.74 25.04
CA GLN A 466 14.30 -8.19 26.25
C GLN A 466 15.22 -7.94 27.46
N LEU A 467 15.03 -6.79 28.14
CA LEU A 467 15.92 -6.34 29.22
C LEU A 467 15.75 -7.19 30.49
N TYR A 468 14.50 -7.49 30.84
CA TYR A 468 14.09 -8.37 31.93
C TYR A 468 12.89 -9.19 31.47
N GLU A 469 12.48 -10.19 32.26
CA GLU A 469 11.34 -11.07 31.93
C GLU A 469 10.09 -10.30 31.43
N ASN A 470 9.82 -9.14 32.04
CA ASN A 470 8.63 -8.34 31.78
C ASN A 470 8.90 -7.09 30.92
N TRP A 471 10.15 -6.69 30.69
CA TRP A 471 10.51 -5.45 30.02
C TRP A 471 11.16 -5.69 28.67
N ARG A 472 10.56 -5.14 27.62
CA ARG A 472 11.14 -5.09 26.27
C ARG A 472 11.37 -3.63 25.87
N LEU A 473 12.59 -3.31 25.47
CA LEU A 473 12.95 -2.00 24.92
C LEU A 473 13.14 -2.14 23.41
N GLY A 474 12.83 -1.08 22.67
CA GLY A 474 13.04 -1.02 21.23
C GLY A 474 13.50 0.34 20.78
N GLY A 475 14.18 0.37 19.64
CA GLY A 475 14.56 1.61 18.97
C GLY A 475 14.80 1.37 17.50
N GLY A 476 14.56 2.42 16.72
CA GLY A 476 14.74 2.39 15.28
C GLY A 476 15.32 3.68 14.73
N VAL A 477 15.98 3.54 13.58
CA VAL A 477 16.51 4.64 12.78
C VAL A 477 16.02 4.47 11.35
N LYS A 478 15.52 5.54 10.76
CA LYS A 478 15.18 5.60 9.34
C LYS A 478 15.93 6.77 8.70
N TYR A 479 16.68 6.47 7.64
CA TYR A 479 17.32 7.46 6.78
C TYR A 479 16.73 7.40 5.38
N VAL A 480 16.42 8.55 4.82
CA VAL A 480 16.00 8.74 3.43
C VAL A 480 16.90 9.80 2.83
N GLY A 481 17.64 9.44 1.77
CA GLY A 481 18.54 10.36 1.08
C GLY A 481 17.81 11.41 0.25
N ASP A 482 18.56 12.29 -0.36
CA ASP A 482 18.08 13.36 -1.23
C ASP A 482 17.13 12.83 -2.32
N ARG A 483 16.08 13.61 -2.60
CA ARG A 483 15.12 13.35 -3.66
C ARG A 483 14.51 14.65 -4.21
N TYR A 484 13.77 14.53 -5.28
CA TYR A 484 13.17 15.68 -5.96
C TYR A 484 11.67 15.51 -6.13
N ALA A 485 10.92 16.60 -6.03
CA ALA A 485 9.53 16.66 -6.42
C ALA A 485 9.38 17.31 -7.80
N GLY A 486 8.39 16.83 -8.55
CA GLY A 486 8.05 17.30 -9.87
C GLY A 486 8.95 16.75 -10.98
N ASN A 487 8.38 16.73 -12.18
CA ASN A 487 9.13 16.35 -13.36
C ASN A 487 10.34 17.27 -13.55
N ASN A 488 11.43 16.71 -14.01
CA ASN A 488 12.68 17.44 -14.25
C ASN A 488 13.39 17.96 -12.99
N GLU A 489 13.23 17.30 -11.83
CA GLU A 489 13.93 17.66 -10.60
C GLU A 489 13.62 19.10 -10.15
N ALA A 490 12.35 19.49 -10.28
CA ALA A 490 11.92 20.88 -10.13
C ALA A 490 12.07 21.43 -8.71
N VAL A 491 11.97 20.59 -7.68
CA VAL A 491 12.06 20.97 -6.27
C VAL A 491 12.89 19.95 -5.49
N ALA A 492 13.98 20.42 -4.86
CA ALA A 492 14.78 19.59 -3.96
C ALA A 492 14.05 19.40 -2.63
N LEU A 493 13.98 18.15 -2.14
CA LEU A 493 13.29 17.78 -0.89
C LEU A 493 14.26 17.54 0.28
N GLY A 494 15.56 17.36 0.01
CA GLY A 494 16.57 17.06 1.02
C GLY A 494 16.45 15.65 1.63
N ASP A 495 17.52 15.24 2.32
CA ASP A 495 17.59 14.01 3.09
C ASP A 495 17.06 14.22 4.53
N TYR A 496 16.81 13.12 5.22
CA TYR A 496 16.42 13.18 6.63
C TYR A 496 16.72 11.87 7.38
N THR A 497 16.84 12.01 8.71
CA THR A 497 16.96 10.87 9.62
C THR A 497 15.97 11.00 10.77
N THR A 498 15.12 10.01 10.98
CA THR A 498 14.25 9.92 12.15
C THR A 498 14.68 8.81 13.09
N VAL A 499 14.45 9.01 14.39
CA VAL A 499 14.73 8.03 15.44
C VAL A 499 13.46 7.82 16.25
N ASP A 500 13.09 6.54 16.42
CA ASP A 500 11.93 6.11 17.18
C ASP A 500 12.35 5.22 18.35
N LEU A 501 11.62 5.31 19.48
CA LEU A 501 11.87 4.53 20.69
C LEU A 501 10.60 3.83 21.16
N MET A 502 10.76 2.69 21.82
CA MET A 502 9.68 1.91 22.42
C MET A 502 10.11 1.31 23.75
N ALA A 503 9.20 1.30 24.71
CA ALA A 503 9.32 0.51 25.93
C ALA A 503 8.00 -0.22 26.19
N ALA A 504 8.04 -1.52 26.42
CA ALA A 504 6.88 -2.33 26.74
C ALA A 504 7.09 -3.10 28.05
N TYR A 505 6.05 -3.14 28.87
CA TYR A 505 5.97 -3.92 30.10
C TYR A 505 4.79 -4.88 30.02
N THR A 506 5.05 -6.18 30.17
CA THR A 506 4.03 -7.22 30.13
C THR A 506 4.05 -8.00 31.44
N THR A 507 2.90 -8.15 32.10
CA THR A 507 2.75 -8.95 33.32
C THR A 507 1.39 -9.65 33.34
N GLY A 508 1.40 -10.98 33.40
CA GLY A 508 0.18 -11.78 33.29
C GLY A 508 -0.60 -11.41 32.03
N ARG A 509 -1.83 -10.90 32.23
CA ARG A 509 -2.75 -10.50 31.15
C ARG A 509 -2.67 -9.03 30.74
N HIS A 510 -1.76 -8.27 31.34
CA HIS A 510 -1.63 -6.83 31.16
C HIS A 510 -0.40 -6.50 30.31
N LYS A 511 -0.57 -5.60 29.36
CA LYS A 511 0.52 -5.03 28.57
C LYS A 511 0.41 -3.51 28.56
N VAL A 512 1.48 -2.81 28.95
CA VAL A 512 1.63 -1.36 28.79
C VAL A 512 2.75 -1.11 27.81
N GLN A 513 2.56 -0.22 26.85
CA GLN A 513 3.59 0.12 25.87
C GLN A 513 3.62 1.62 25.65
N ALA A 514 4.80 2.22 25.74
CA ALA A 514 5.07 3.60 25.38
C ALA A 514 5.89 3.63 24.09
N ASN A 515 5.49 4.48 23.15
CA ASN A 515 6.21 4.74 21.91
C ASN A 515 6.51 6.24 21.83
N ALA A 516 7.67 6.56 21.28
CA ALA A 516 8.08 7.92 20.97
C ALA A 516 8.62 7.92 19.53
N TYR A 517 8.02 8.72 18.68
CA TYR A 517 8.35 8.81 17.25
C TYR A 517 9.10 10.11 16.98
N ASN A 518 10.04 10.09 16.03
CA ASN A 518 10.86 11.25 15.68
C ASN A 518 11.39 11.99 16.91
N VAL A 519 11.99 11.26 17.86
CA VAL A 519 12.41 11.79 19.18
C VAL A 519 13.44 12.90 19.09
N LEU A 520 14.15 13.03 17.97
CA LEU A 520 15.11 14.11 17.71
C LEU A 520 14.43 15.40 17.20
N GLY A 521 13.12 15.34 16.89
CA GLY A 521 12.37 16.48 16.38
C GLY A 521 12.83 16.93 14.99
N GLU A 522 13.28 15.99 14.15
CA GLU A 522 13.69 16.29 12.77
C GLU A 522 12.55 16.89 11.98
N LYS A 523 12.78 18.05 11.35
CA LYS A 523 11.85 18.66 10.42
C LYS A 523 12.14 18.15 9.00
N TYR A 524 11.29 17.30 8.49
CA TYR A 524 11.52 16.60 7.22
C TYR A 524 10.32 16.66 6.29
N ILE A 525 10.56 16.38 5.02
CA ILE A 525 9.52 16.27 4.02
C ILE A 525 9.18 14.78 3.85
N LEU A 526 7.91 14.42 4.08
CA LEU A 526 7.43 13.05 3.93
C LEU A 526 7.27 12.67 2.45
N GLY A 527 6.72 13.58 1.65
CA GLY A 527 6.49 13.37 0.22
C GLY A 527 6.00 14.62 -0.46
N ALA A 528 5.94 14.56 -1.79
CA ALA A 528 5.46 15.66 -2.60
C ALA A 528 4.72 15.18 -3.85
N THR A 529 3.67 15.91 -4.25
CA THR A 529 2.97 15.69 -5.51
C THR A 529 3.29 16.78 -6.51
N SER A 530 3.58 16.39 -7.77
CA SER A 530 3.83 17.35 -8.84
C SER A 530 2.53 17.98 -9.32
N GLY A 531 2.48 19.33 -9.32
CA GLY A 531 1.42 20.08 -9.97
C GLY A 531 1.82 20.50 -11.39
N LYS A 532 0.82 20.80 -12.24
CA LYS A 532 1.00 21.16 -13.66
C LYS A 532 1.92 22.37 -13.91
N SER A 533 2.00 23.28 -12.98
CA SER A 533 2.66 24.59 -13.12
C SER A 533 3.93 24.72 -12.29
N GLY A 534 4.58 23.59 -11.93
CA GLY A 534 5.77 23.61 -11.09
C GLY A 534 5.49 23.90 -9.61
N THR A 535 4.23 23.98 -9.21
CA THR A 535 3.83 24.07 -7.81
C THR A 535 3.52 22.66 -7.31
N ASN A 536 4.38 22.19 -6.45
CA ASN A 536 4.25 20.89 -5.84
C ASN A 536 3.58 21.06 -4.48
N GLN A 537 2.71 20.13 -4.12
CA GLN A 537 2.13 20.06 -2.80
C GLN A 537 3.08 19.23 -1.94
N ILE A 538 3.72 19.87 -0.97
CA ILE A 538 4.81 19.26 -0.20
C ILE A 538 4.31 19.01 1.22
N GLY A 539 4.25 17.72 1.62
CA GLY A 539 3.85 17.30 2.96
C GLY A 539 5.07 17.21 3.88
N TYR A 540 5.07 17.96 4.99
CA TYR A 540 6.01 17.72 6.06
C TYR A 540 5.66 16.41 6.79
N GLY A 541 6.67 15.75 7.36
CA GLY A 541 6.48 14.64 8.29
C GLY A 541 6.09 15.14 9.68
N ALA A 542 5.57 14.23 10.50
CA ALA A 542 5.16 14.55 11.86
C ALA A 542 6.37 14.97 12.72
N PRO A 543 6.22 15.98 13.59
CA PRO A 543 7.21 16.31 14.60
C PRO A 543 7.35 15.17 15.62
N ALA A 544 8.05 15.40 16.73
CA ALA A 544 8.12 14.41 17.80
C ALA A 544 6.72 14.11 18.38
N GLU A 545 6.34 12.83 18.38
CA GLU A 545 5.05 12.35 18.88
C GLU A 545 5.21 11.23 19.90
N PHE A 546 4.25 11.11 20.81
CA PHE A 546 4.23 10.09 21.86
C PHE A 546 2.89 9.36 21.87
N MET A 547 2.94 8.06 22.19
CA MET A 547 1.76 7.23 22.36
C MET A 547 1.95 6.30 23.56
N LEU A 548 0.93 6.19 24.42
CA LEU A 548 0.84 5.22 25.50
C LEU A 548 -0.35 4.29 25.22
N SER A 549 -0.09 2.98 25.25
CA SER A 549 -1.07 1.95 25.01
C SER A 549 -1.20 1.02 26.22
N TYR A 550 -2.41 0.59 26.49
CA TYR A 550 -2.72 -0.44 27.48
C TYR A 550 -3.56 -1.54 26.84
N GLY A 551 -3.13 -2.77 27.01
CA GLY A 551 -3.81 -3.98 26.55
C GLY A 551 -4.14 -4.92 27.69
N TYR A 552 -5.30 -5.57 27.60
CA TYR A 552 -5.74 -6.62 28.53
C TYR A 552 -6.30 -7.81 27.75
N GLN A 553 -5.88 -9.01 28.14
CA GLN A 553 -6.37 -10.28 27.59
C GLN A 553 -7.26 -10.98 28.62
N PHE A 554 -8.52 -11.25 28.25
CA PHE A 554 -9.50 -11.97 29.04
C PHE A 554 -9.34 -13.49 28.92
#